data_9f56793580f82f6a2bcc01f1c20ec557
#
_entry.id   9f56793580f82f6a2bcc01f1c20ec557
#
_cell.length_a   1.000
_cell.length_b   1.000
_cell.length_c   1.000
_cell.angle_alpha   90.00
_cell.angle_beta   90.00
_cell.angle_gamma   90.00
#
_symmetry.space_group_name_H-M   'P 1'
#
loop_
_entity.id
_entity.type
_entity.pdbx_description
1 polymer ?
#
loop_
_entity_poly.entity_id
_entity_poly.type
_entity_poly.pdbx_seq_one_letter_code
_entity_poly.pdbx_strand_id
1 'polypeptide(L)'
;PWLLAEFEIGEKFIRTISGRISYKFAGLDRSLDSIKSKSRILLCWVDEAEPVTDEAWIKLIPTLREEDSELWVTWNPESKRSATNLRFREGRPDPRIKIVEINWKDNPWFPALLERTKNRDLIDRPDEFEHIWEGAYRLIYAGAYYVKEMAQARNQGRITSVPYEPLLP
;
A
#
# COMPACT_ATOMS: atom_id res chain seq x y z
N PRO A 1 12.18 15.55 -25.68
CA PRO A 1 12.19 16.98 -26.13
C PRO A 1 10.78 17.50 -26.48
N TRP A 2 9.90 16.72 -27.15
CA TRP A 2 8.55 17.17 -27.53
C TRP A 2 7.62 17.46 -26.33
N LEU A 3 7.74 16.73 -25.23
CA LEU A 3 6.96 16.98 -24.00
C LEU A 3 7.28 18.35 -23.38
N LEU A 4 8.52 18.83 -23.46
CA LEU A 4 8.90 20.12 -22.89
C LEU A 4 8.26 21.31 -23.63
N ALA A 5 7.81 21.13 -24.86
CA ALA A 5 7.09 22.16 -25.60
C ALA A 5 5.64 22.31 -25.15
N GLU A 6 5.08 21.30 -24.48
CA GLU A 6 3.68 21.25 -24.07
C GLU A 6 3.47 21.48 -22.56
N PHE A 7 4.54 21.36 -21.77
CA PHE A 7 4.46 21.40 -20.31
C PHE A 7 5.46 22.38 -19.70
N GLU A 8 5.01 23.08 -18.68
CA GLU A 8 5.85 23.80 -17.73
C GLU A 8 6.10 22.89 -16.53
N ILE A 9 7.36 22.69 -16.16
CA ILE A 9 7.80 21.83 -15.07
C ILE A 9 8.38 22.70 -13.97
N GLY A 10 7.76 22.68 -12.79
CA GLY A 10 8.26 23.31 -11.57
C GLY A 10 8.70 22.28 -10.54
N GLU A 11 9.20 22.75 -9.42
CA GLU A 11 9.67 21.85 -8.33
C GLU A 11 8.56 20.95 -7.77
N LYS A 12 7.33 21.45 -7.68
CA LYS A 12 6.19 20.74 -7.07
C LYS A 12 4.97 20.65 -7.96
N PHE A 13 5.15 20.90 -9.25
CA PHE A 13 4.06 20.81 -10.20
C PHE A 13 4.55 20.51 -11.62
N ILE A 14 3.66 19.96 -12.41
CA ILE A 14 3.74 19.91 -13.87
C ILE A 14 2.40 20.43 -14.36
N ARG A 15 2.41 21.37 -15.31
CA ARG A 15 1.17 21.88 -15.90
C ARG A 15 1.30 22.02 -17.41
N THR A 16 0.20 21.86 -18.12
CA THR A 16 0.17 22.20 -19.54
C THR A 16 0.33 23.71 -19.74
N ILE A 17 1.00 24.13 -20.82
CA ILE A 17 1.13 25.54 -21.18
C ILE A 17 -0.25 26.20 -21.34
N SER A 18 -1.25 25.45 -21.82
CA SER A 18 -2.64 25.91 -21.89
C SER A 18 -3.31 26.13 -20.54
N GLY A 19 -2.70 25.69 -19.44
CA GLY A 19 -3.25 25.77 -18.09
C GLY A 19 -4.43 24.82 -17.82
N ARG A 20 -4.81 23.95 -18.76
CA ARG A 20 -5.98 23.07 -18.62
C ARG A 20 -5.75 21.92 -17.64
N ILE A 21 -4.53 21.40 -17.59
CA ILE A 21 -4.17 20.29 -16.71
C ILE A 21 -3.00 20.71 -15.83
N SER A 22 -3.09 20.42 -14.55
CA SER A 22 -2.03 20.68 -13.59
C SER A 22 -1.88 19.48 -12.66
N TYR A 23 -0.69 18.91 -12.61
CA TYR A 23 -0.26 17.92 -11.62
C TYR A 23 0.45 18.63 -10.48
N LYS A 24 0.11 18.29 -9.26
CA LYS A 24 0.75 18.87 -8.06
C LYS A 24 1.25 17.75 -7.18
N PHE A 25 2.50 17.84 -6.75
CA PHE A 25 3.13 16.90 -5.84
C PHE A 25 3.07 17.44 -4.41
N ALA A 26 2.71 16.56 -3.47
CA ALA A 26 2.61 16.91 -2.05
C ALA A 26 2.87 15.67 -1.19
N GLY A 27 3.57 15.83 -0.07
CA GLY A 27 3.70 14.79 0.95
C GLY A 27 2.46 14.76 1.86
N LEU A 28 2.02 13.58 2.26
CA LEU A 28 0.85 13.43 3.12
C LEU A 28 1.13 13.81 4.58
N ASP A 29 2.36 13.62 5.07
CA ASP A 29 2.70 13.90 6.48
C ASP A 29 2.73 15.39 6.84
N ARG A 30 3.21 16.24 5.91
CA ARG A 30 3.47 17.66 6.22
C ARG A 30 2.61 18.63 5.42
N SER A 31 1.87 18.16 4.44
CA SER A 31 1.22 19.04 3.45
C SER A 31 -0.29 18.83 3.32
N LEU A 32 -0.90 18.03 4.20
CA LEU A 32 -2.35 17.74 4.15
C LEU A 32 -3.21 19.02 4.19
N ASP A 33 -2.82 20.01 5.00
CA ASP A 33 -3.57 21.26 5.07
C ASP A 33 -3.45 22.08 3.76
N SER A 34 -2.34 21.95 3.04
CA SER A 34 -2.19 22.57 1.72
C SER A 34 -3.03 21.85 0.65
N ILE A 35 -3.35 20.57 0.85
CA ILE A 35 -4.20 19.81 -0.07
C ILE A 35 -5.67 20.20 0.13
N LYS A 36 -6.11 20.42 1.37
CA LYS A 36 -7.50 20.84 1.69
C LYS A 36 -7.90 22.14 1.01
N SER A 37 -6.96 23.04 0.80
CA SER A 37 -7.22 24.32 0.13
C SER A 37 -7.31 24.21 -1.40
N LYS A 38 -6.98 23.05 -1.98
CA LYS A 38 -7.02 22.85 -3.42
C LYS A 38 -8.46 22.50 -3.83
N SER A 39 -8.96 23.21 -4.83
CA SER A 39 -10.24 22.95 -5.47
C SER A 39 -10.03 22.10 -6.73
N ARG A 40 -11.10 21.40 -7.14
CA ARG A 40 -11.17 20.68 -8.41
C ARG A 40 -10.10 19.61 -8.60
N ILE A 41 -9.93 18.74 -7.60
CA ILE A 41 -9.08 17.56 -7.73
C ILE A 41 -9.92 16.48 -8.44
N LEU A 42 -9.54 16.13 -9.66
CA LEU A 42 -10.20 15.07 -10.44
C LEU A 42 -9.51 13.72 -10.24
N LEU A 43 -8.22 13.72 -9.99
CA LEU A 43 -7.45 12.52 -9.71
C LEU A 43 -6.46 12.80 -8.57
N CYS A 44 -6.51 11.94 -7.58
CA CYS A 44 -5.50 11.89 -6.54
C CYS A 44 -4.82 10.53 -6.57
N TRP A 45 -3.51 10.50 -6.77
CA TRP A 45 -2.73 9.26 -6.69
C TRP A 45 -1.84 9.31 -5.45
N VAL A 46 -2.04 8.34 -4.58
CA VAL A 46 -1.21 8.11 -3.39
C VAL A 46 -0.34 6.89 -3.66
N ASP A 47 0.93 7.14 -3.88
CA ASP A 47 1.92 6.09 -4.13
C ASP A 47 2.61 5.67 -2.83
N GLU A 48 3.03 4.40 -2.75
CA GLU A 48 3.66 3.82 -1.56
C GLU A 48 2.84 4.04 -0.27
N ALA A 49 1.54 3.77 -0.33
CA ALA A 49 0.59 4.16 0.70
C ALA A 49 0.59 3.28 1.98
N GLU A 50 1.46 2.28 2.10
CA GLU A 50 1.50 1.43 3.30
C GLU A 50 1.70 2.19 4.61
N PRO A 51 2.61 3.20 4.73
CA PRO A 51 2.83 3.93 5.95
C PRO A 51 1.78 5.02 6.23
N VAL A 52 0.82 5.25 5.33
CA VAL A 52 -0.19 6.32 5.49
C VAL A 52 -1.08 6.01 6.69
N THR A 53 -1.19 6.98 7.60
CA THR A 53 -2.00 6.83 8.82
C THR A 53 -3.49 6.98 8.55
N ASP A 54 -4.33 6.43 9.43
CA ASP A 54 -5.78 6.58 9.31
C ASP A 54 -6.22 8.05 9.41
N GLU A 55 -5.54 8.84 10.24
CA GLU A 55 -5.77 10.29 10.33
C GLU A 55 -5.51 11.00 8.99
N ALA A 56 -4.45 10.59 8.27
CA ALA A 56 -4.16 11.14 6.96
C ALA A 56 -5.25 10.78 5.94
N TRP A 57 -5.76 9.55 5.95
CA TRP A 57 -6.87 9.13 5.11
C TRP A 57 -8.16 9.88 5.42
N ILE A 58 -8.51 10.05 6.70
CA ILE A 58 -9.68 10.81 7.15
C ILE A 58 -9.62 12.26 6.65
N LYS A 59 -8.44 12.85 6.58
CA LYS A 59 -8.25 14.22 6.10
C LYS A 59 -8.21 14.33 4.58
N LEU A 60 -7.62 13.35 3.88
CA LEU A 60 -7.44 13.37 2.43
C LEU A 60 -8.75 13.09 1.68
N ILE A 61 -9.43 12.00 2.01
CA ILE A 61 -10.60 11.54 1.24
C ILE A 61 -11.68 12.62 1.09
N PRO A 62 -12.06 13.40 2.13
CA PRO A 62 -13.05 14.46 1.98
C PRO A 62 -12.60 15.65 1.13
N THR A 63 -11.34 15.70 0.70
CA THR A 63 -10.87 16.77 -0.22
C THR A 63 -11.21 16.46 -1.68
N LEU A 64 -11.52 15.21 -2.00
CA LEU A 64 -11.99 14.78 -3.32
C LEU A 64 -13.49 15.02 -3.38
N ARG A 65 -13.88 16.16 -3.96
CA ARG A 65 -15.27 16.66 -3.90
C ARG A 65 -15.93 16.78 -5.26
N GLU A 66 -15.14 16.60 -6.32
CA GLU A 66 -15.68 16.68 -7.67
C GLU A 66 -16.43 15.38 -7.99
N GLU A 67 -17.53 15.50 -8.67
CA GLU A 67 -18.21 14.37 -9.27
C GLU A 67 -17.24 13.69 -10.25
N ASP A 68 -17.23 12.36 -10.28
CA ASP A 68 -16.29 11.56 -11.08
C ASP A 68 -14.81 11.69 -10.69
N SER A 69 -14.50 12.26 -9.51
CA SER A 69 -13.12 12.23 -9.03
C SER A 69 -12.70 10.84 -8.62
N GLU A 70 -11.43 10.51 -8.88
CA GLU A 70 -10.84 9.21 -8.58
C GLU A 70 -9.71 9.32 -7.55
N LEU A 71 -9.63 8.32 -6.68
CA LEU A 71 -8.51 8.09 -5.77
C LEU A 71 -7.80 6.80 -6.19
N TRP A 72 -6.56 6.92 -6.62
CA TRP A 72 -5.69 5.80 -6.91
C TRP A 72 -4.73 5.60 -5.76
N VAL A 73 -4.62 4.37 -5.30
CA VAL A 73 -3.77 4.02 -4.15
C VAL A 73 -2.92 2.82 -4.53
N THR A 74 -1.61 2.98 -4.48
CA THR A 74 -0.66 1.91 -4.73
C THR A 74 0.14 1.62 -3.47
N TRP A 75 0.27 0.36 -3.10
CA TRP A 75 1.09 -0.04 -1.95
C TRP A 75 1.50 -1.50 -2.03
N ASN A 76 2.60 -1.81 -1.40
CA ASN A 76 2.99 -3.18 -1.10
C ASN A 76 2.53 -3.49 0.33
N PRO A 77 1.64 -4.47 0.54
CA PRO A 77 1.09 -4.72 1.87
C PRO A 77 2.16 -5.30 2.80
N GLU A 78 2.44 -4.61 3.91
CA GLU A 78 3.31 -5.13 4.96
C GLU A 78 2.50 -5.75 6.10
N SER A 79 1.41 -5.11 6.51
CA SER A 79 0.61 -5.54 7.65
C SER A 79 -0.88 -5.56 7.33
N LYS A 80 -1.56 -6.64 7.78
CA LYS A 80 -3.03 -6.67 7.79
C LYS A 80 -3.66 -5.52 8.57
N ARG A 81 -2.90 -4.95 9.53
CA ARG A 81 -3.37 -3.90 10.43
C ARG A 81 -3.00 -2.50 9.97
N SER A 82 -2.30 -2.33 8.87
CA SER A 82 -2.03 -0.99 8.34
C SER A 82 -3.34 -0.27 8.01
N ALA A 83 -3.38 1.03 8.21
CA ALA A 83 -4.58 1.82 7.99
C ALA A 83 -5.05 1.74 6.53
N THR A 84 -4.12 1.71 5.59
CA THR A 84 -4.40 1.55 4.16
C THR A 84 -5.05 0.21 3.87
N ASN A 85 -4.48 -0.88 4.39
CA ASN A 85 -5.00 -2.21 4.18
C ASN A 85 -6.40 -2.38 4.80
N LEU A 86 -6.59 -1.94 6.05
CA LEU A 86 -7.89 -2.00 6.73
C LEU A 86 -8.96 -1.19 5.99
N ARG A 87 -8.59 -0.08 5.39
CA ARG A 87 -9.54 0.81 4.70
C ARG A 87 -9.94 0.30 3.33
N PHE A 88 -8.99 -0.19 2.55
CA PHE A 88 -9.23 -0.49 1.14
C PHE A 88 -9.34 -1.98 0.84
N ARG A 89 -8.62 -2.85 1.55
CA ARG A 89 -8.58 -4.28 1.26
C ARG A 89 -9.42 -5.13 2.21
N GLU A 90 -9.32 -4.89 3.52
CA GLU A 90 -10.02 -5.66 4.56
C GLU A 90 -11.32 -4.96 5.05
N GLY A 91 -11.62 -3.78 4.53
CA GLY A 91 -12.77 -2.99 4.91
C GLY A 91 -14.11 -3.58 4.44
N ARG A 92 -15.19 -2.88 4.74
CA ARG A 92 -16.50 -3.28 4.22
C ARG A 92 -16.50 -3.20 2.70
N PRO A 93 -17.08 -4.18 2.00
CA PRO A 93 -17.23 -4.10 0.54
C PRO A 93 -17.93 -2.80 0.13
N ASP A 94 -17.30 -2.04 -0.76
CA ASP A 94 -17.87 -0.85 -1.36
C ASP A 94 -17.77 -1.02 -2.89
N PRO A 95 -18.89 -0.97 -3.62
CA PRO A 95 -18.87 -1.17 -5.08
C PRO A 95 -18.09 -0.10 -5.84
N ARG A 96 -17.77 1.03 -5.18
CA ARG A 96 -16.93 2.09 -5.75
C ARG A 96 -15.44 1.81 -5.63
N ILE A 97 -15.04 0.79 -4.85
CA ILE A 97 -13.63 0.42 -4.67
C ILE A 97 -13.32 -0.77 -5.57
N LYS A 98 -12.36 -0.57 -6.48
CA LYS A 98 -11.79 -1.64 -7.28
C LYS A 98 -10.41 -1.99 -6.75
N ILE A 99 -10.24 -3.24 -6.32
CA ILE A 99 -8.95 -3.77 -5.87
C ILE A 99 -8.35 -4.59 -7.01
N VAL A 100 -7.10 -4.33 -7.32
CA VAL A 100 -6.31 -5.08 -8.31
C VAL A 100 -5.01 -5.48 -7.65
N GLU A 101 -4.74 -6.77 -7.59
CA GLU A 101 -3.45 -7.31 -7.18
C GLU A 101 -2.59 -7.51 -8.43
N ILE A 102 -1.41 -6.91 -8.44
CA ILE A 102 -0.45 -7.00 -9.55
C ILE A 102 0.84 -7.55 -8.98
N ASN A 103 1.34 -8.62 -9.61
CA ASN A 103 2.53 -9.30 -9.18
C ASN A 103 3.58 -9.31 -10.31
N TRP A 104 4.81 -9.73 -10.02
CA TRP A 104 5.86 -9.89 -11.02
C TRP A 104 5.44 -10.80 -12.20
N LYS A 105 4.59 -11.79 -11.96
CA LYS A 105 4.02 -12.69 -12.97
C LYS A 105 3.15 -11.97 -14.00
N ASP A 106 2.55 -10.85 -13.61
CA ASP A 106 1.68 -10.05 -14.46
C ASP A 106 2.47 -9.07 -15.34
N ASN A 107 3.78 -8.95 -15.11
CA ASN A 107 4.65 -8.08 -15.88
C ASN A 107 5.28 -8.83 -17.08
N PRO A 108 4.79 -8.61 -18.31
CA PRO A 108 5.34 -9.29 -19.50
C PRO A 108 6.78 -8.87 -19.83
N TRP A 109 7.26 -7.78 -19.25
CA TRP A 109 8.64 -7.28 -19.40
C TRP A 109 9.48 -7.51 -18.15
N PHE A 110 9.14 -8.51 -17.35
CA PHE A 110 9.90 -8.78 -16.11
C PHE A 110 11.38 -9.04 -16.44
N PRO A 111 12.31 -8.20 -15.92
CA PRO A 111 13.71 -8.26 -16.34
C PRO A 111 14.41 -9.54 -15.87
N ALA A 112 15.24 -10.12 -16.74
CA ALA A 112 16.04 -11.31 -16.40
C ALA A 112 16.97 -11.09 -15.19
N LEU A 113 17.35 -9.85 -14.92
CA LEU A 113 18.11 -9.51 -13.70
C LEU A 113 17.28 -9.74 -12.44
N LEU A 114 16.04 -9.26 -12.44
CA LEU A 114 15.11 -9.44 -11.31
C LEU A 114 14.70 -10.91 -11.14
N GLU A 115 14.57 -11.65 -12.25
CA GLU A 115 14.32 -13.09 -12.16
C GLU A 115 15.46 -13.84 -11.47
N ARG A 116 16.70 -13.51 -11.76
CA ARG A 116 17.88 -14.06 -11.05
C ARG A 116 17.88 -13.69 -9.58
N THR A 117 17.56 -12.44 -9.26
CA THR A 117 17.47 -11.96 -7.88
C THR A 117 16.37 -12.70 -7.11
N LYS A 118 15.19 -12.82 -7.71
CA LYS A 118 14.06 -13.58 -7.15
C LYS A 118 14.42 -15.04 -6.85
N ASN A 119 15.07 -15.72 -7.81
CA ASN A 119 15.48 -17.12 -7.65
C ASN A 119 16.54 -17.28 -6.56
N ARG A 120 17.40 -16.28 -6.39
CA ARG A 120 18.36 -16.24 -5.30
C ARG A 120 17.67 -16.01 -3.96
N ASP A 121 16.72 -15.08 -3.86
CA ASP A 121 15.97 -14.82 -2.64
C ASP A 121 15.15 -16.04 -2.19
N LEU A 122 14.66 -16.84 -3.13
CA LEU A 122 13.97 -18.10 -2.80
C LEU A 122 14.89 -19.07 -2.01
N ILE A 123 16.21 -19.03 -2.28
CA ILE A 123 17.20 -19.87 -1.62
C ILE A 123 17.71 -19.21 -0.33
N ASP A 124 18.08 -17.93 -0.42
CA ASP A 124 18.77 -17.21 0.65
C ASP A 124 17.81 -16.72 1.73
N ARG A 125 16.52 -16.43 1.37
CA ARG A 125 15.49 -15.83 2.22
C ARG A 125 14.10 -16.44 2.03
N PRO A 126 13.96 -17.77 2.15
CA PRO A 126 12.69 -18.45 1.89
C PRO A 126 11.55 -17.93 2.77
N ASP A 127 11.83 -17.51 4.00
CA ASP A 127 10.84 -16.98 4.94
C ASP A 127 10.28 -15.59 4.53
N GLU A 128 11.03 -14.82 3.73
CA GLU A 128 10.64 -13.48 3.25
C GLU A 128 10.16 -13.51 1.80
N PHE A 129 10.36 -14.61 1.09
CA PHE A 129 10.07 -14.72 -0.34
C PHE A 129 8.62 -14.36 -0.69
N GLU A 130 7.67 -14.92 0.04
CA GLU A 130 6.25 -14.64 -0.16
C GLU A 130 5.90 -13.16 0.01
N HIS A 131 6.54 -12.49 0.98
CA HIS A 131 6.34 -11.06 1.18
C HIS A 131 6.98 -10.23 0.06
N ILE A 132 8.22 -10.52 -0.29
CA ILE A 132 8.99 -9.71 -1.25
C ILE A 132 8.46 -9.88 -2.68
N TRP A 133 8.09 -11.11 -3.06
CA TRP A 133 7.80 -11.45 -4.44
C TRP A 133 6.34 -11.79 -4.75
N GLU A 134 5.58 -12.26 -3.78
CA GLU A 134 4.20 -12.72 -3.98
C GLU A 134 3.16 -11.79 -3.34
N GLY A 135 3.58 -10.67 -2.73
CA GLY A 135 2.67 -9.68 -2.12
C GLY A 135 1.99 -10.15 -0.83
N ALA A 136 2.54 -11.17 -0.18
CA ALA A 136 2.07 -11.60 1.13
C ALA A 136 2.40 -10.57 2.22
N TYR A 137 1.65 -10.58 3.32
CA TYR A 137 1.98 -9.75 4.46
C TYR A 137 3.32 -10.16 5.08
N ARG A 138 4.05 -9.16 5.55
CA ARG A 138 5.31 -9.40 6.23
C ARG A 138 5.09 -10.16 7.52
N LEU A 139 5.75 -11.28 7.66
CA LEU A 139 5.81 -11.98 8.93
C LEU A 139 6.81 -11.23 9.82
N ILE A 140 6.32 -10.56 10.87
CA ILE A 140 7.17 -9.78 11.78
C ILE A 140 7.96 -10.76 12.64
N TYR A 141 9.16 -11.13 12.18
CA TYR A 141 10.07 -11.98 12.95
C TYR A 141 11.18 -11.21 13.68
N ALA A 142 11.47 -9.98 13.27
CA ALA A 142 12.54 -9.19 13.86
C ALA A 142 12.23 -8.86 15.33
N GLY A 143 12.98 -9.49 16.25
CA GLY A 143 12.87 -9.25 17.70
C GLY A 143 11.85 -10.05 18.48
N ALA A 144 11.07 -10.92 17.84
CA ALA A 144 10.11 -11.78 18.55
C ALA A 144 10.71 -13.17 18.78
N TYR A 145 10.85 -13.57 20.05
CA TYR A 145 11.55 -14.79 20.47
C TYR A 145 10.93 -16.10 19.97
N TYR A 146 9.62 -16.18 19.76
CA TYR A 146 8.92 -17.44 19.50
C TYR A 146 8.01 -17.40 18.27
N VAL A 147 8.31 -16.57 17.27
CA VAL A 147 7.39 -16.38 16.14
C VAL A 147 7.27 -17.62 15.26
N LYS A 148 8.41 -18.29 14.97
CA LYS A 148 8.41 -19.54 14.17
C LYS A 148 7.67 -20.65 14.90
N GLU A 149 7.94 -20.81 16.17
CA GLU A 149 7.32 -21.81 17.03
C GLU A 149 5.81 -21.56 17.20
N MET A 150 5.41 -20.31 17.35
CA MET A 150 4.00 -19.90 17.45
C MET A 150 3.26 -20.08 16.12
N ALA A 151 3.88 -19.75 14.99
CA ALA A 151 3.32 -19.99 13.67
C ALA A 151 3.15 -21.50 13.44
N GLN A 152 4.15 -22.30 13.76
CA GLN A 152 4.09 -23.74 13.66
C GLN A 152 3.00 -24.33 14.58
N ALA A 153 2.89 -23.84 15.81
CA ALA A 153 1.87 -24.27 16.75
C ALA A 153 0.44 -23.96 16.26
N ARG A 154 0.24 -22.81 15.62
CA ARG A 154 -1.05 -22.46 14.97
C ARG A 154 -1.36 -23.35 13.79
N ASN A 155 -0.40 -23.54 12.89
CA ASN A 155 -0.57 -24.38 11.71
C ASN A 155 -0.85 -25.84 12.05
N GLN A 156 -0.31 -26.32 13.17
CA GLN A 156 -0.55 -27.67 13.70
C GLN A 156 -1.81 -27.78 14.58
N GLY A 157 -2.57 -26.69 14.75
CA GLY A 157 -3.76 -26.70 15.61
C GLY A 157 -3.48 -26.89 17.10
N ARG A 158 -2.23 -26.66 17.55
CA ARG A 158 -1.83 -26.82 18.96
C ARG A 158 -2.23 -25.65 19.86
N ILE A 159 -2.62 -24.52 19.26
CA ILE A 159 -3.16 -23.36 19.99
C ILE A 159 -4.68 -23.47 19.93
N THR A 160 -5.28 -23.83 21.04
CA THR A 160 -6.73 -24.00 21.18
C THR A 160 -7.27 -23.17 22.35
N SER A 161 -8.57 -22.95 22.35
CA SER A 161 -9.27 -22.40 23.51
C SER A 161 -9.37 -23.49 24.58
N VAL A 162 -8.83 -23.24 25.75
CA VAL A 162 -8.97 -24.12 26.91
C VAL A 162 -9.97 -23.46 27.88
N PRO A 163 -11.02 -24.20 28.30
CA PRO A 163 -11.94 -23.70 29.32
C PRO A 163 -11.17 -23.36 30.60
N TYR A 164 -11.49 -22.21 31.19
CA TYR A 164 -10.91 -21.84 32.47
C TYR A 164 -11.51 -22.73 33.58
N GLU A 165 -10.65 -23.49 34.25
CA GLU A 165 -11.01 -24.27 35.42
C GLU A 165 -10.41 -23.62 36.68
N PRO A 166 -11.22 -22.92 37.50
CA PRO A 166 -10.72 -22.13 38.64
C PRO A 166 -10.17 -22.97 39.79
N LEU A 167 -10.37 -24.30 39.75
CA LEU A 167 -9.92 -25.24 40.79
C LEU A 167 -8.61 -25.96 40.45
N LEU A 168 -8.06 -25.75 39.26
CA LEU A 168 -6.71 -26.22 38.94
C LEU A 168 -5.65 -25.22 39.38
N PRO A 169 -4.59 -25.66 40.11
CA PRO A 169 -3.53 -24.81 40.59
C PRO A 169 -2.72 -24.18 39.46
#